data_295fd5eae2e1abd88a7f7897f5d732a6
#
_entry.id   295fd5eae2e1abd88a7f7897f5d732a6
#
_cell.length_a   1.000
_cell.length_b   1.000
_cell.length_c   1.000
_cell.angle_alpha   90.00
_cell.angle_beta   90.00
_cell.angle_gamma   90.00
#
_symmetry.space_group_name_H-M   'P 1'
#
loop_
_entity.id
_entity.type
_entity.pdbx_description
1 polymer ?
#
loop_
_entity_poly.entity_id
_entity_poly.type
_entity_poly.pdbx_seq_one_letter_code
_entity_poly.pdbx_strand_id
1 'polypeptide(L)'
;MKKIILLIAAACMACTAAFAQTVKPFKEGERAVFLGNSITDGGHYHSYIWLYYMTRFPDMPIRVFNGGIGGDTAYDMNKRLDGDIFAMKPSVLMVTFGMNDSGYFEYNGDKPKEFGEQKYQESVKNYQQMEKRFKDLPDTRIVMVGTSPYDETVQLKENTPFKTKNETIKRLVEYQKE
;
A
#
# COMPACT_ATOMS: atom_id res chain seq x y z
N MET A 1 43.58 -15.50 6.93
CA MET A 1 42.31 -15.58 7.64
C MET A 1 41.66 -14.21 7.83
N LYS A 2 42.29 -13.20 8.46
CA LYS A 2 41.68 -11.85 8.67
C LYS A 2 41.20 -11.14 7.38
N LYS A 3 41.94 -11.24 6.26
CA LYS A 3 41.56 -10.66 4.96
C LYS A 3 40.35 -11.29 4.31
N ILE A 4 40.15 -12.60 4.52
CA ILE A 4 39.00 -13.36 3.98
C ILE A 4 37.75 -13.00 4.77
N ILE A 5 37.84 -12.84 6.09
CA ILE A 5 36.72 -12.43 6.95
C ILE A 5 36.27 -11.00 6.60
N LEU A 6 37.21 -10.10 6.30
CA LEU A 6 36.88 -8.73 5.90
C LEU A 6 36.17 -8.67 4.53
N LEU A 7 36.57 -9.53 3.58
CA LEU A 7 35.92 -9.63 2.27
C LEU A 7 34.50 -10.20 2.36
N ILE A 8 34.28 -11.19 3.21
CA ILE A 8 32.95 -11.77 3.46
C ILE A 8 32.02 -10.76 4.15
N ALA A 9 32.53 -10.01 5.14
CA ALA A 9 31.77 -8.95 5.79
C ALA A 9 31.41 -7.80 4.83
N ALA A 10 32.32 -7.40 3.92
CA ALA A 10 32.05 -6.40 2.89
C ALA A 10 31.05 -6.90 1.84
N ALA A 11 31.09 -8.17 1.46
CA ALA A 11 30.12 -8.79 0.54
C ALA A 11 28.74 -8.91 1.16
N CYS A 12 28.62 -9.25 2.45
CA CYS A 12 27.34 -9.26 3.17
C CYS A 12 26.72 -7.86 3.33
N MET A 13 27.54 -6.82 3.57
CA MET A 13 27.05 -5.43 3.61
C MET A 13 26.61 -4.92 2.23
N ALA A 14 27.24 -5.33 1.16
CA ALA A 14 26.85 -4.97 -0.20
C ALA A 14 25.54 -5.65 -0.64
N CYS A 15 25.24 -6.88 -0.18
CA CYS A 15 23.99 -7.58 -0.47
C CYS A 15 22.77 -6.98 0.23
N THR A 16 22.92 -6.34 1.39
CA THR A 16 21.78 -5.73 2.10
C THR A 16 21.36 -4.37 1.54
N ALA A 17 22.22 -3.71 0.76
CA ALA A 17 21.92 -2.42 0.12
C ALA A 17 21.10 -2.56 -1.19
N ALA A 18 20.91 -3.76 -1.72
CA ALA A 18 20.34 -3.97 -3.06
C ALA A 18 18.82 -4.02 -3.14
N PHE A 19 18.09 -3.96 -2.00
CA PHE A 19 16.63 -4.13 -2.00
C PHE A 19 15.82 -2.99 -1.36
N ALA A 20 16.43 -1.88 -1.02
CA ALA A 20 15.66 -0.71 -0.63
C ALA A 20 15.20 0.04 -1.89
N GLN A 21 13.98 -0.22 -2.33
CA GLN A 21 13.34 0.60 -3.35
C GLN A 21 13.18 2.02 -2.78
N THR A 22 14.07 2.93 -3.16
CA THR A 22 14.05 4.30 -2.66
C THR A 22 12.91 5.09 -3.30
N VAL A 23 11.86 5.35 -2.54
CA VAL A 23 10.80 6.28 -2.95
C VAL A 23 11.40 7.70 -2.99
N LYS A 24 11.27 8.37 -4.12
CA LYS A 24 11.74 9.76 -4.25
C LYS A 24 10.96 10.67 -3.31
N PRO A 25 11.61 11.58 -2.58
CA PRO A 25 10.94 12.59 -1.76
C PRO A 25 9.93 13.41 -2.57
N PHE A 26 8.98 14.05 -1.88
CA PHE A 26 8.13 15.04 -2.52
C PHE A 26 8.94 16.27 -2.92
N LYS A 27 8.49 16.93 -3.99
CA LYS A 27 9.04 18.17 -4.48
C LYS A 27 8.11 19.34 -4.17
N GLU A 28 8.63 20.55 -4.23
CA GLU A 28 7.84 21.77 -4.09
C GLU A 28 6.64 21.78 -5.06
N GLY A 29 5.47 22.16 -4.55
CA GLY A 29 4.23 22.28 -5.31
C GLY A 29 3.54 20.95 -5.64
N GLU A 30 4.14 19.79 -5.31
CA GLU A 30 3.49 18.51 -5.58
C GLU A 30 2.14 18.38 -4.88
N ARG A 31 1.22 17.72 -5.58
CA ARG A 31 -0.13 17.37 -5.13
C ARG A 31 -0.15 15.86 -4.89
N ALA A 32 0.04 15.46 -3.64
CA ALA A 32 0.05 14.07 -3.22
C ALA A 32 -1.38 13.64 -2.85
N VAL A 33 -1.98 12.78 -3.65
CA VAL A 33 -3.28 12.17 -3.36
C VAL A 33 -3.06 10.76 -2.83
N PHE A 34 -3.67 10.45 -1.69
CA PHE A 34 -3.58 9.15 -1.03
C PHE A 34 -4.86 8.36 -1.29
N LEU A 35 -4.83 7.44 -2.22
CA LEU A 35 -5.92 6.53 -2.55
C LEU A 35 -5.83 5.30 -1.66
N GLY A 36 -6.90 4.97 -0.96
CA GLY A 36 -6.93 3.83 -0.07
C GLY A 36 -8.29 3.56 0.56
N ASN A 37 -8.28 2.69 1.54
CA ASN A 37 -9.43 2.27 2.34
C ASN A 37 -9.53 3.04 3.68
N SER A 38 -10.15 2.42 4.70
CA SER A 38 -10.31 3.00 6.05
C SER A 38 -8.99 3.41 6.72
N ILE A 39 -7.88 2.75 6.41
CA ILE A 39 -6.56 3.11 6.95
C ILE A 39 -6.11 4.47 6.42
N THR A 40 -6.43 4.77 5.16
CA THR A 40 -6.18 6.06 4.54
C THR A 40 -7.24 7.08 4.95
N ASP A 41 -8.52 6.71 4.94
CA ASP A 41 -9.65 7.55 5.34
C ASP A 41 -9.46 8.14 6.75
N GLY A 42 -8.95 7.32 7.69
CA GLY A 42 -8.64 7.74 9.06
C GLY A 42 -7.61 8.88 9.19
N GLY A 43 -6.87 9.19 8.13
CA GLY A 43 -6.10 10.42 8.01
C GLY A 43 -4.76 10.45 8.74
N HIS A 44 -4.38 9.39 9.45
CA HIS A 44 -3.23 9.46 10.36
C HIS A 44 -1.88 9.57 9.64
N TYR A 45 -1.53 8.56 8.82
CA TYR A 45 -0.16 8.47 8.29
C TYR A 45 0.18 9.59 7.30
N HIS A 46 -0.73 9.94 6.42
CA HIS A 46 -0.48 11.02 5.45
C HIS A 46 -0.50 12.41 6.10
N SER A 47 -1.26 12.60 7.19
CA SER A 47 -1.19 13.83 7.98
C SER A 47 0.16 13.99 8.67
N TYR A 48 0.76 12.90 9.18
CA TYR A 48 2.11 12.93 9.72
C TYR A 48 3.17 13.22 8.64
N ILE A 49 3.00 12.68 7.43
CA ILE A 49 3.86 12.99 6.29
C ILE A 49 3.76 14.48 5.97
N TRP A 50 2.54 15.01 5.87
CA TRP A 50 2.31 16.43 5.61
C TRP A 50 2.93 17.31 6.70
N LEU A 51 2.70 17.01 7.97
CA LEU A 51 3.26 17.73 9.11
C LEU A 51 4.80 17.73 9.08
N TYR A 52 5.40 16.58 8.73
CA TYR A 52 6.85 16.48 8.58
C TYR A 52 7.37 17.47 7.52
N TYR A 53 6.75 17.52 6.35
CA TYR A 53 7.15 18.46 5.30
C TYR A 53 6.93 19.92 5.70
N MET A 54 5.80 20.24 6.29
CA MET A 54 5.50 21.60 6.74
C MET A 54 6.46 22.11 7.82
N THR A 55 6.96 21.21 8.68
CA THR A 55 7.84 21.61 9.77
C THR A 55 9.33 21.55 9.42
N ARG A 56 9.73 20.66 8.50
CA ARG A 56 11.14 20.46 8.14
C ARG A 56 11.54 21.19 6.86
N PHE A 57 10.59 21.45 6.00
CA PHE A 57 10.79 22.09 4.70
C PHE A 57 9.73 23.17 4.47
N PRO A 58 9.67 24.24 5.32
CA PRO A 58 8.62 25.24 5.25
C PRO A 58 8.59 26.01 3.93
N ASP A 59 9.75 26.16 3.28
CA ASP A 59 9.88 26.84 1.99
C ASP A 59 9.58 25.92 0.78
N MET A 60 9.21 24.66 1.03
CA MET A 60 8.87 23.67 0.01
C MET A 60 7.43 23.16 0.23
N PRO A 61 6.41 23.95 -0.06
CA PRO A 61 5.02 23.57 0.20
C PRO A 61 4.58 22.42 -0.68
N ILE A 62 3.97 21.42 -0.07
CA ILE A 62 3.25 20.32 -0.73
C ILE A 62 1.78 20.36 -0.36
N ARG A 63 0.92 19.77 -1.19
CA ARG A 63 -0.50 19.59 -0.90
C ARG A 63 -0.79 18.11 -0.75
N VAL A 64 -1.46 17.75 0.34
CA VAL A 64 -1.85 16.38 0.66
C VAL A 64 -3.36 16.27 0.63
N PHE A 65 -3.87 15.26 -0.08
CA PHE A 65 -5.31 15.01 -0.22
C PHE A 65 -5.61 13.58 0.24
N ASN A 66 -6.62 13.46 1.08
CA ASN A 66 -7.13 12.17 1.51
C ASN A 66 -8.16 11.67 0.48
N GLY A 67 -7.83 10.59 -0.20
CA GLY A 67 -8.69 9.85 -1.12
C GLY A 67 -9.09 8.48 -0.59
N GLY A 68 -9.04 8.27 0.74
CA GLY A 68 -9.48 7.05 1.39
C GLY A 68 -10.99 6.99 1.54
N ILE A 69 -11.56 5.79 1.45
CA ILE A 69 -12.95 5.50 1.83
C ILE A 69 -12.98 4.18 2.60
N GLY A 70 -13.66 4.19 3.76
CA GLY A 70 -13.80 3.00 4.60
C GLY A 70 -14.41 1.82 3.85
N GLY A 71 -13.80 0.64 3.94
CA GLY A 71 -14.28 -0.58 3.30
C GLY A 71 -13.80 -0.81 1.86
N ASP A 72 -13.24 0.19 1.18
CA ASP A 72 -12.80 0.06 -0.21
C ASP A 72 -11.82 -1.08 -0.44
N THR A 73 -12.06 -1.76 -1.53
CA THR A 73 -11.15 -2.70 -2.22
C THR A 73 -10.58 -2.06 -3.48
N ALA A 74 -9.63 -2.70 -4.15
CA ALA A 74 -9.15 -2.26 -5.46
C ALA A 74 -10.29 -2.10 -6.50
N TYR A 75 -11.32 -2.93 -6.41
CA TYR A 75 -12.52 -2.81 -7.25
C TYR A 75 -13.29 -1.52 -7.01
N ASP A 76 -13.53 -1.17 -5.74
CA ASP A 76 -14.28 0.02 -5.37
C ASP A 76 -13.48 1.29 -5.70
N MET A 77 -12.19 1.29 -5.41
CA MET A 77 -11.27 2.37 -5.79
C MET A 77 -11.29 2.63 -7.29
N ASN A 78 -11.27 1.56 -8.11
CA ASN A 78 -11.31 1.69 -9.57
C ASN A 78 -12.57 2.40 -10.07
N LYS A 79 -13.73 2.17 -9.44
CA LYS A 79 -15.00 2.80 -9.83
C LYS A 79 -15.02 4.31 -9.64
N ARG A 80 -14.30 4.82 -8.65
CA ARG A 80 -14.33 6.23 -8.29
C ARG A 80 -13.11 7.04 -8.74
N LEU A 81 -12.19 6.44 -9.52
CA LEU A 81 -10.96 7.10 -9.93
C LEU A 81 -11.20 8.45 -10.61
N ASP A 82 -12.15 8.55 -11.52
CA ASP A 82 -12.38 9.78 -12.29
C ASP A 82 -12.89 10.93 -11.42
N GLY A 83 -13.95 10.68 -10.67
CA GLY A 83 -14.63 11.70 -9.88
C GLY A 83 -13.85 12.14 -8.65
N ASP A 84 -13.24 11.19 -7.95
CA ASP A 84 -12.65 11.46 -6.65
C ASP A 84 -11.13 11.70 -6.74
N ILE A 85 -10.43 10.98 -7.61
CA ILE A 85 -8.96 10.95 -7.60
C ILE A 85 -8.38 11.77 -8.76
N PHE A 86 -8.79 11.49 -10.00
CA PHE A 86 -8.26 12.19 -11.17
C PHE A 86 -8.69 13.66 -11.19
N ALA A 87 -9.89 13.96 -10.69
CA ALA A 87 -10.37 15.33 -10.52
C ALA A 87 -9.48 16.17 -9.58
N MET A 88 -8.75 15.53 -8.64
CA MET A 88 -7.80 16.22 -7.76
C MET A 88 -6.49 16.57 -8.50
N LYS A 89 -6.28 16.09 -9.74
CA LYS A 89 -5.08 16.31 -10.57
C LYS A 89 -3.79 16.01 -9.79
N PRO A 90 -3.58 14.75 -9.36
CA PRO A 90 -2.39 14.39 -8.61
C PRO A 90 -1.13 14.56 -9.45
N SER A 91 -0.04 15.06 -8.87
CA SER A 91 1.31 14.88 -9.40
C SER A 91 1.99 13.66 -8.79
N VAL A 92 1.49 13.22 -7.61
CA VAL A 92 1.87 11.97 -6.97
C VAL A 92 0.59 11.27 -6.49
N LEU A 93 0.41 10.03 -6.89
CA LEU A 93 -0.68 9.18 -6.43
C LEU A 93 -0.09 8.03 -5.59
N MET A 94 -0.37 8.07 -4.29
CA MET A 94 -0.01 7.01 -3.34
C MET A 94 -1.18 6.03 -3.27
N VAL A 95 -0.97 4.77 -3.61
CA VAL A 95 -2.03 3.76 -3.70
C VAL A 95 -1.80 2.67 -2.69
N THR A 96 -2.78 2.39 -1.83
CA THR A 96 -2.76 1.26 -0.90
C THR A 96 -4.08 0.50 -0.91
N PHE A 97 -4.01 -0.81 -1.05
CA PHE A 97 -5.13 -1.75 -0.97
C PHE A 97 -4.62 -3.09 -0.43
N GLY A 98 -5.53 -4.04 -0.19
CA GLY A 98 -5.18 -5.40 0.24
C GLY A 98 -5.83 -5.82 1.54
N MET A 99 -6.05 -4.91 2.50
CA MET A 99 -6.66 -5.26 3.78
C MET A 99 -8.11 -5.77 3.62
N ASN A 100 -8.93 -5.08 2.84
CA ASN A 100 -10.31 -5.49 2.56
C ASN A 100 -10.38 -6.51 1.42
N ASP A 101 -9.49 -6.36 0.43
CA ASP A 101 -9.38 -7.26 -0.72
C ASP A 101 -9.10 -8.70 -0.29
N SER A 102 -8.33 -8.91 0.78
CA SER A 102 -8.04 -10.22 1.31
C SER A 102 -9.23 -10.90 2.00
N GLY A 103 -10.35 -10.20 2.23
CA GLY A 103 -11.54 -10.77 2.90
C GLY A 103 -11.40 -10.92 4.42
N TYR A 104 -12.41 -11.45 5.08
CA TYR A 104 -12.46 -11.55 6.55
C TYR A 104 -13.06 -12.87 7.06
N PHE A 105 -14.38 -12.95 7.18
CA PHE A 105 -15.10 -13.94 7.99
C PHE A 105 -14.91 -15.37 7.51
N GLU A 106 -14.75 -15.59 6.24
CA GLU A 106 -14.63 -16.91 5.63
C GLU A 106 -13.32 -17.63 5.98
N TYR A 107 -12.32 -16.88 6.49
CA TYR A 107 -11.12 -17.50 7.07
C TYR A 107 -11.40 -18.31 8.34
N ASN A 108 -12.55 -18.11 8.97
CA ASN A 108 -12.99 -18.88 10.13
C ASN A 108 -13.84 -20.10 9.72
N GLY A 109 -14.10 -20.31 8.43
CA GLY A 109 -14.82 -21.44 7.88
C GLY A 109 -13.93 -22.67 7.63
N ASP A 110 -14.50 -23.66 6.94
CA ASP A 110 -13.85 -24.96 6.72
C ASP A 110 -12.70 -24.91 5.69
N LYS A 111 -12.67 -23.88 4.82
CA LYS A 111 -11.78 -23.80 3.66
C LYS A 111 -11.03 -22.48 3.56
N PRO A 112 -10.32 -22.05 4.60
CA PRO A 112 -9.67 -20.73 4.65
C PRO A 112 -8.63 -20.53 3.54
N LYS A 113 -7.91 -21.58 3.16
CA LYS A 113 -6.88 -21.50 2.10
C LYS A 113 -7.50 -21.34 0.71
N GLU A 114 -8.58 -22.06 0.41
CA GLU A 114 -9.30 -21.91 -0.86
C GLU A 114 -9.89 -20.51 -0.98
N PHE A 115 -10.45 -20.00 0.11
CA PHE A 115 -10.95 -18.63 0.17
C PHE A 115 -9.82 -17.60 -0.05
N GLY A 116 -8.70 -17.75 0.63
CA GLY A 116 -7.53 -16.87 0.46
C GLY A 116 -7.00 -16.86 -0.98
N GLU A 117 -6.95 -18.02 -1.66
CA GLU A 117 -6.58 -18.12 -3.07
C GLU A 117 -7.57 -17.36 -3.96
N GLN A 118 -8.88 -17.59 -3.76
CA GLN A 118 -9.93 -16.87 -4.50
C GLN A 118 -9.78 -15.35 -4.34
N LYS A 119 -9.58 -14.87 -3.10
CA LYS A 119 -9.40 -13.44 -2.81
C LYS A 119 -8.14 -12.86 -3.43
N TYR A 120 -7.07 -13.60 -3.44
CA TYR A 120 -5.84 -13.19 -4.12
C TYR A 120 -6.08 -12.99 -5.62
N GLN A 121 -6.67 -13.97 -6.32
CA GLN A 121 -6.92 -13.89 -7.76
C GLN A 121 -7.89 -12.74 -8.11
N GLU A 122 -8.95 -12.58 -7.31
CA GLU A 122 -9.92 -11.50 -7.47
C GLU A 122 -9.26 -10.12 -7.32
N SER A 123 -8.44 -9.94 -6.29
CA SER A 123 -7.74 -8.69 -6.00
C SER A 123 -6.73 -8.34 -7.08
N VAL A 124 -5.94 -9.30 -7.54
CA VAL A 124 -4.99 -9.10 -8.65
C VAL A 124 -5.71 -8.65 -9.91
N LYS A 125 -6.81 -9.31 -10.26
CA LYS A 125 -7.63 -8.93 -11.42
C LYS A 125 -8.16 -7.49 -11.31
N ASN A 126 -8.68 -7.13 -10.15
CA ASN A 126 -9.22 -5.79 -9.90
C ASN A 126 -8.13 -4.72 -9.93
N TYR A 127 -6.97 -5.01 -9.34
CA TYR A 127 -5.83 -4.12 -9.39
C TYR A 127 -5.33 -3.89 -10.83
N GLN A 128 -5.21 -4.95 -11.63
CA GLN A 128 -4.82 -4.82 -13.04
C GLN A 128 -5.76 -3.93 -13.85
N GLN A 129 -7.06 -3.93 -13.52
CA GLN A 129 -8.02 -3.02 -14.14
C GLN A 129 -7.78 -1.58 -13.71
N MET A 130 -7.52 -1.35 -12.44
CA MET A 130 -7.20 -0.03 -11.90
C MET A 130 -5.87 0.50 -12.46
N GLU A 131 -4.84 -0.34 -12.53
CA GLU A 131 -3.52 0.01 -13.06
C GLU A 131 -3.58 0.48 -14.52
N LYS A 132 -4.41 -0.15 -15.35
CA LYS A 132 -4.63 0.31 -16.72
C LYS A 132 -5.12 1.76 -16.82
N ARG A 133 -5.88 2.20 -15.80
CA ARG A 133 -6.42 3.56 -15.71
C ARG A 133 -5.35 4.60 -15.30
N PHE A 134 -4.26 4.16 -14.67
CA PHE A 134 -3.15 5.08 -14.34
C PHE A 134 -2.44 5.64 -15.56
N LYS A 135 -2.62 5.00 -16.74
CA LYS A 135 -2.13 5.54 -18.02
C LYS A 135 -2.81 6.86 -18.42
N ASP A 136 -4.00 7.13 -17.85
CA ASP A 136 -4.72 8.39 -18.05
C ASP A 136 -4.07 9.55 -17.23
N LEU A 137 -3.04 9.23 -16.44
CA LEU A 137 -2.26 10.16 -15.63
C LEU A 137 -0.77 10.16 -16.04
N PRO A 138 -0.41 10.54 -17.26
CA PRO A 138 0.95 10.37 -17.80
C PRO A 138 2.02 11.15 -17.01
N ASP A 139 1.64 12.28 -16.40
CA ASP A 139 2.56 13.14 -15.64
C ASP A 139 2.51 12.87 -14.13
N THR A 140 1.81 11.83 -13.70
CA THR A 140 1.65 11.48 -12.29
C THR A 140 2.60 10.36 -11.89
N ARG A 141 3.37 10.58 -10.85
CA ARG A 141 4.17 9.53 -10.21
C ARG A 141 3.26 8.63 -9.37
N ILE A 142 3.17 7.36 -9.76
CA ILE A 142 2.44 6.36 -8.99
C ILE A 142 3.39 5.72 -7.97
N VAL A 143 2.95 5.60 -6.72
CA VAL A 143 3.69 4.97 -5.63
C VAL A 143 2.79 3.95 -4.95
N MET A 144 3.17 2.68 -5.05
CA MET A 144 2.47 1.61 -4.33
C MET A 144 2.91 1.58 -2.88
N VAL A 145 1.94 1.52 -1.98
CA VAL A 145 2.14 1.39 -0.53
C VAL A 145 1.53 0.07 -0.07
N GLY A 146 2.38 -0.87 0.32
CA GLY A 146 1.92 -2.16 0.83
C GLY A 146 1.01 -1.97 2.05
N THR A 147 -0.07 -2.75 2.12
CA THR A 147 -0.96 -2.71 3.28
C THR A 147 -0.27 -3.22 4.53
N SER A 148 -0.73 -2.77 5.71
CA SER A 148 -0.27 -3.29 6.99
C SER A 148 -0.65 -4.78 7.15
N PRO A 149 0.09 -5.56 7.95
CA PRO A 149 -0.36 -6.89 8.34
C PRO A 149 -1.64 -6.80 9.19
N TYR A 150 -2.43 -7.87 9.18
CA TYR A 150 -3.53 -8.09 10.10
C TYR A 150 -2.99 -8.80 11.35
N ASP A 151 -3.43 -8.38 12.54
CA ASP A 151 -3.03 -9.05 13.78
C ASP A 151 -3.87 -10.31 14.02
N GLU A 152 -3.33 -11.47 13.63
CA GLU A 152 -3.95 -12.79 13.83
C GLU A 152 -3.84 -13.30 15.27
N THR A 153 -3.16 -12.57 16.16
CA THR A 153 -2.94 -12.98 17.57
C THR A 153 -3.95 -12.33 18.50
N VAL A 154 -4.65 -11.29 18.05
CA VAL A 154 -5.60 -10.56 18.87
C VAL A 154 -6.78 -11.46 19.28
N GLN A 155 -7.10 -11.47 20.57
CA GLN A 155 -8.29 -12.13 21.07
C GLN A 155 -9.46 -11.14 21.10
N LEU A 156 -10.35 -11.26 20.14
CA LEU A 156 -11.61 -10.52 20.11
C LEU A 156 -12.65 -11.22 20.96
N LYS A 157 -13.46 -10.45 21.72
CA LYS A 157 -14.47 -11.00 22.62
C LYS A 157 -15.50 -11.91 21.94
N GLU A 158 -15.80 -11.67 20.68
CA GLU A 158 -16.89 -12.30 19.95
C GLU A 158 -16.47 -12.98 18.64
N ASN A 159 -15.23 -12.81 18.21
CA ASN A 159 -14.75 -13.38 16.94
C ASN A 159 -13.36 -14.00 17.10
N THR A 160 -13.20 -15.16 16.49
CA THR A 160 -11.88 -15.74 16.29
C THR A 160 -11.07 -14.89 15.31
N PRO A 161 -9.77 -14.71 15.52
CA PRO A 161 -8.92 -14.02 14.55
C PRO A 161 -8.95 -14.78 13.22
N PHE A 162 -8.96 -14.04 12.11
CA PHE A 162 -9.00 -14.57 10.75
C PHE A 162 -7.64 -15.19 10.40
N LYS A 163 -7.40 -16.41 10.88
CA LYS A 163 -6.12 -17.12 10.71
C LYS A 163 -5.84 -17.35 9.23
N THR A 164 -4.58 -17.21 8.84
CA THR A 164 -4.08 -17.32 7.44
C THR A 164 -4.44 -16.15 6.53
N LYS A 165 -5.16 -15.14 7.00
CA LYS A 165 -5.42 -13.92 6.23
C LYS A 165 -4.11 -13.24 5.79
N ASN A 166 -3.10 -13.21 6.66
CA ASN A 166 -1.78 -12.64 6.33
C ASN A 166 -1.05 -13.37 5.19
N GLU A 167 -1.34 -14.65 4.94
CA GLU A 167 -0.78 -15.34 3.78
C GLU A 167 -1.26 -14.67 2.48
N THR A 168 -2.55 -14.32 2.40
CA THR A 168 -3.13 -13.60 1.26
C THR A 168 -2.60 -12.18 1.18
N ILE A 169 -2.58 -11.44 2.30
CA ILE A 169 -2.04 -10.07 2.37
C ILE A 169 -0.58 -10.05 1.89
N LYS A 170 0.25 -10.96 2.38
CA LYS A 170 1.66 -11.04 1.99
C LYS A 170 1.83 -11.24 0.49
N ARG A 171 1.06 -12.13 -0.11
CA ARG A 171 1.08 -12.37 -1.55
C ARG A 171 0.65 -11.14 -2.35
N LEU A 172 -0.38 -10.40 -1.89
CA LEU A 172 -0.79 -9.15 -2.51
C LEU A 172 0.31 -8.09 -2.43
N VAL A 173 1.00 -7.97 -1.30
CA VAL A 173 2.14 -7.05 -1.15
C VAL A 173 3.31 -7.44 -2.04
N GLU A 174 3.62 -8.72 -2.17
CA GLU A 174 4.66 -9.18 -3.11
C GLU A 174 4.29 -8.86 -4.57
N TYR A 175 3.04 -9.10 -4.97
CA TYR A 175 2.55 -8.75 -6.30
C TYR A 175 2.65 -7.24 -6.59
N GLN A 176 2.44 -6.38 -5.59
CA GLN A 176 2.55 -4.93 -5.75
C GLN A 176 3.99 -4.43 -5.96
N LYS A 177 5.00 -5.27 -5.74
CA LYS A 177 6.42 -4.94 -5.94
C LYS A 177 6.88 -5.19 -7.38
N GLU A 178 6.16 -6.00 -8.14
CA GLU A 178 6.45 -6.34 -9.54
C GLU A 178 5.96 -5.23 -10.50
#